data_cd80187233c786d14396df30754ec3e9
#
_entry.id   cd80187233c786d14396df30754ec3e9
#
_cell.length_a   1.000
_cell.length_b   1.000
_cell.length_c   1.000
_cell.angle_alpha   90.00
_cell.angle_beta   90.00
_cell.angle_gamma   90.00
#
_symmetry.space_group_name_H-M   'P 1'
#
loop_
_entity.id
_entity.type
_entity.pdbx_description
1 polymer ?
#
loop_
_entity_poly.entity_id
_entity_poly.type
_entity_poly.pdbx_seq_one_letter_code
_entity_poly.pdbx_strand_id
1 'polypeptide(L)' 'MTKIKSLFISLVLTLGVSTAIAGSHGSTHDLVKERGKLMCGSNTGLAGFGAPNDAGVWEGIDVDVCRAVAAAVFGDASKV' A
#
# COMPACT_ATOMS: atom_id res chain seq x y z
N MET A 1 -28.29 20.59 -49.30
CA MET A 1 -27.95 19.82 -49.29
C MET A 1 -26.89 19.10 -48.73
N THR A 2 -25.98 19.32 -48.65
CA THR A 2 -24.96 18.57 -48.22
C THR A 2 -24.38 18.90 -46.96
N LYS A 3 -24.93 19.59 -46.26
CA LYS A 3 -24.37 19.97 -45.09
C LYS A 3 -24.37 19.00 -44.07
N ILE A 4 -25.00 18.05 -44.11
CA ILE A 4 -25.06 17.19 -43.04
C ILE A 4 -23.87 16.47 -42.68
N LYS A 5 -23.05 16.26 -43.52
CA LYS A 5 -21.94 15.55 -43.18
C LYS A 5 -21.21 15.97 -42.05
N SER A 6 -21.22 17.03 -41.77
CA SER A 6 -20.31 17.46 -40.76
C SER A 6 -20.68 17.04 -39.41
N LEU A 7 -21.76 16.58 -39.21
CA LEU A 7 -22.07 16.25 -37.91
C LEU A 7 -21.44 15.13 -37.31
N PHE A 8 -21.17 14.21 -37.92
CA PHE A 8 -20.69 13.11 -37.28
C PHE A 8 -19.40 13.19 -36.69
N ILE A 9 -18.63 13.91 -37.15
CA ILE A 9 -17.36 13.98 -36.63
C ILE A 9 -17.23 14.16 -35.22
N SER A 10 -17.98 14.92 -34.75
CA SER A 10 -17.73 15.27 -33.40
C SER A 10 -17.99 14.19 -32.45
N LEU A 11 -18.71 13.32 -32.79
CA LEU A 11 -19.01 12.40 -31.85
C LEU A 11 -17.99 11.47 -31.42
N VAL A 12 -17.21 11.16 -32.18
CA VAL A 12 -16.32 10.21 -31.83
C VAL A 12 -15.39 10.41 -30.80
N LEU A 13 -15.03 11.48 -30.63
CA LEU A 13 -14.05 11.69 -29.68
C LEU A 13 -14.27 11.47 -28.34
N THR A 14 -15.34 11.50 -28.01
CA THR A 14 -15.52 11.46 -26.62
C THR A 14 -15.20 10.22 -25.95
N LEU A 15 -14.74 9.37 -26.60
CA LEU A 15 -14.57 8.24 -25.95
C LEU A 15 -13.51 8.00 -25.14
N GLY A 16 -13.59 7.50 -24.33
CA GLY A 16 -12.60 6.89 -23.71
C GLY A 16 -11.51 7.27 -23.09
N VAL A 17 -11.63 8.12 -22.48
CA VAL A 17 -10.50 8.44 -21.83
C VAL A 17 -10.67 8.20 -20.44
N SER A 18 -11.19 7.21 -20.09
CA SER A 18 -11.35 7.02 -18.71
C SER A 18 -10.05 6.58 -18.20
N THR A 19 -9.31 7.41 -17.77
CA THR A 19 -8.08 7.04 -17.23
C THR A 19 -8.31 6.59 -15.86
N ALA A 20 -7.95 5.50 -15.59
CA ALA A 20 -8.06 5.01 -14.29
C ALA A 20 -6.99 5.62 -13.48
N ILE A 21 -7.32 6.45 -12.63
CA ILE A 21 -6.34 7.05 -11.83
C ILE A 21 -6.18 6.33 -10.58
N ALA A 22 -6.44 5.14 -10.56
CA ALA A 22 -6.42 4.43 -9.34
C ALA A 22 -5.13 4.51 -8.60
N GLY A 23 -4.09 4.69 -9.17
CA GLY A 23 -2.87 4.72 -8.44
C GLY A 23 -2.43 6.04 -7.97
N SER A 24 -3.18 7.04 -8.21
CA SER A 24 -2.67 8.34 -7.92
C SER A 24 -2.69 8.67 -6.47
N HIS A 25 -3.34 7.94 -5.65
CA HIS A 25 -3.34 8.26 -4.26
C HIS A 25 -2.23 7.59 -3.53
N GLY A 26 -1.32 7.06 -4.24
CA GLY A 26 -0.23 6.40 -3.61
C GLY A 26 -0.53 4.95 -3.37
N SER A 27 0.47 4.17 -3.35
CA SER A 27 0.35 2.76 -3.06
C SER A 27 0.35 2.55 -1.56
N THR A 28 0.11 1.34 -1.13
CA THR A 28 0.24 0.99 0.27
C THR A 28 1.65 1.28 0.76
N HIS A 29 2.63 1.06 -0.08
CA HIS A 29 4.03 1.37 0.25
C HIS A 29 4.18 2.86 0.57
N ASP A 30 3.59 3.72 -0.23
CA ASP A 30 3.69 5.14 0.01
C ASP A 30 3.01 5.54 1.31
N LEU A 31 1.88 4.93 1.61
CA LEU A 31 1.18 5.23 2.85
C LEU A 31 2.00 4.77 4.07
N VAL A 32 2.65 3.63 3.95
CA VAL A 32 3.50 3.14 5.04
C VAL A 32 4.68 4.09 5.24
N LYS A 33 5.28 4.53 4.15
CA LYS A 33 6.40 5.45 4.24
C LYS A 33 5.97 6.79 4.85
N GLU A 34 4.82 7.27 4.47
CA GLU A 34 4.33 8.50 5.00
C GLU A 34 4.03 8.39 6.48
N ARG A 35 3.56 7.25 6.94
CA ARG A 35 3.29 7.04 8.34
C ARG A 35 4.59 6.96 9.17
N GLY A 36 5.67 6.56 8.54
CA GLY A 36 6.95 6.49 9.21
C GLY A 36 7.22 5.20 9.95
N LYS A 37 6.32 4.26 9.88
CA LYS A 37 6.51 2.94 10.49
C LYS A 37 5.57 1.93 9.87
N LEU A 38 5.91 0.67 10.00
CA LEU A 38 5.08 -0.41 9.53
C LEU A 38 4.15 -0.82 10.67
N MET A 39 2.87 -0.92 10.39
CA MET A 39 1.91 -1.45 11.36
C MET A 39 1.73 -2.92 11.06
N CYS A 40 2.01 -3.74 12.02
CA CYS A 40 2.05 -5.18 11.79
C CYS A 40 1.12 -5.92 12.73
N GLY A 41 0.36 -6.83 12.19
CA GLY A 41 -0.48 -7.70 12.99
C GLY A 41 0.31 -8.93 13.39
N SER A 42 0.12 -9.36 14.60
CA SER A 42 0.80 -10.54 15.10
C SER A 42 -0.11 -11.26 16.07
N ASN A 43 0.22 -12.50 16.38
CA ASN A 43 -0.50 -13.23 17.39
C ASN A 43 -0.23 -12.56 18.72
N THR A 44 -1.21 -12.56 19.61
CA THR A 44 -1.10 -11.81 20.84
C THR A 44 -0.57 -12.61 22.02
N GLY A 45 -0.28 -13.85 21.84
CA GLY A 45 0.17 -14.63 22.98
C GLY A 45 0.69 -16.01 22.66
N LEU A 46 1.13 -16.24 21.43
CA LEU A 46 1.65 -17.55 21.06
C LEU A 46 3.16 -17.48 21.03
N ALA A 47 3.77 -18.12 22.00
CA ALA A 47 5.21 -18.11 22.13
C ALA A 47 5.90 -18.67 20.89
N GLY A 48 6.94 -18.03 20.44
CA GLY A 48 7.68 -18.41 19.24
C GLY A 48 7.11 -17.77 17.98
N PHE A 49 5.88 -17.29 18.01
CA PHE A 49 5.25 -16.64 16.86
C PHE A 49 5.08 -15.15 17.15
N GLY A 50 4.38 -14.80 18.18
CA GLY A 50 4.22 -13.41 18.55
C GLY A 50 3.73 -13.31 19.97
N ALA A 51 4.57 -12.85 20.85
CA ALA A 51 4.22 -12.66 22.25
C ALA A 51 5.21 -11.69 22.88
N PRO A 52 4.81 -10.90 23.85
CA PRO A 52 5.74 -10.05 24.54
C PRO A 52 6.58 -10.89 25.51
N ASN A 53 7.82 -10.53 25.65
CA ASN A 53 8.70 -11.17 26.63
C ASN A 53 8.53 -10.48 28.00
N ASP A 54 9.32 -10.87 28.97
CA ASP A 54 9.20 -10.32 30.31
C ASP A 54 9.46 -8.82 30.37
N ALA A 55 10.17 -8.29 29.42
CA ALA A 55 10.42 -6.85 29.35
C ALA A 55 9.34 -6.13 28.54
N GLY A 56 8.33 -6.83 28.10
CA GLY A 56 7.26 -6.23 27.31
C GLY A 56 7.62 -6.06 25.85
N VAL A 57 8.71 -6.64 25.39
CA VAL A 57 9.12 -6.52 24.01
C VAL A 57 8.57 -7.69 23.23
N TRP A 58 7.93 -7.41 22.13
CA TRP A 58 7.35 -8.44 21.27
C TRP A 58 8.43 -9.20 20.55
N GLU A 59 8.28 -10.50 20.51
CA GLU A 59 9.25 -11.35 19.83
C GLU A 59 8.57 -12.57 19.22
N GLY A 60 9.25 -13.25 18.33
CA GLY A 60 8.76 -14.42 17.62
C GLY A 60 8.89 -14.24 16.12
N ILE A 61 8.60 -15.30 15.39
CA ILE A 61 8.80 -15.29 13.95
C ILE A 61 7.93 -14.25 13.25
N ASP A 62 6.71 -14.04 13.70
CA ASP A 62 5.84 -13.06 13.11
C ASP A 62 6.42 -11.66 13.27
N VAL A 63 6.98 -11.41 14.41
CA VAL A 63 7.58 -10.12 14.72
C VAL A 63 8.86 -9.93 13.91
N ASP A 64 9.64 -11.00 13.74
CA ASP A 64 10.88 -10.92 12.98
C ASP A 64 10.60 -10.65 11.50
N VAL A 65 9.54 -11.23 10.95
CA VAL A 65 9.14 -10.96 9.58
C VAL A 65 8.76 -9.47 9.44
N CYS A 66 8.05 -8.93 10.42
CA CYS A 66 7.68 -7.52 10.40
C CYS A 66 8.92 -6.63 10.46
N ARG A 67 9.87 -6.98 11.26
CA ARG A 67 11.13 -6.23 11.35
C ARG A 67 11.90 -6.28 10.04
N ALA A 68 11.89 -7.43 9.39
CA ALA A 68 12.55 -7.58 8.10
C ALA A 68 11.89 -6.68 7.04
N VAL A 69 10.57 -6.61 7.05
CA VAL A 69 9.85 -5.75 6.12
C VAL A 69 10.14 -4.27 6.44
N ALA A 70 10.18 -3.91 7.70
CA ALA A 70 10.50 -2.54 8.10
C ALA A 70 11.92 -2.17 7.66
N ALA A 71 12.85 -3.10 7.78
CA ALA A 71 14.22 -2.88 7.31
C ALA A 71 14.24 -2.66 5.80
N ALA A 72 13.44 -3.39 5.07
CA ALA A 72 13.39 -3.25 3.62
C ALA A 72 12.77 -1.92 3.19
N VAL A 73 11.75 -1.49 3.91
CA VAL A 73 11.02 -0.28 3.53
C VAL A 73 11.74 0.98 4.01
N PHE A 74 12.25 0.94 5.22
CA PHE A 74 12.82 2.13 5.84
C PHE A 74 14.33 2.08 6.04
N GLY A 75 14.94 0.94 5.81
CA GLY A 75 16.33 0.77 6.16
C GLY A 75 16.53 0.65 7.65
N ASP A 76 15.48 0.39 8.40
CA ASP A 76 15.54 0.38 9.85
C ASP A 76 14.50 -0.62 10.37
N ALA A 77 14.96 -1.71 10.96
CA ALA A 77 14.10 -2.76 11.47
C ALA A 77 13.27 -2.31 12.67
N SER A 78 13.59 -1.21 13.28
CA SER A 78 12.86 -0.74 14.44
C SER A 78 11.62 0.05 14.10
N LYS A 79 11.41 0.32 12.84
CA LYS A 79 10.26 1.12 12.39
C LYS A 79 9.02 0.23 12.24
N VAL A 80 8.63 -0.42 13.26
CA VAL A 80 7.42 -1.24 13.28
C VAL A 80 6.67 -0.98 14.56
#